data_6a17c109e803d67c20e6180482db750c
#
_entry.id   6a17c109e803d67c20e6180482db750c
#
_cell.length_a   1.000
_cell.length_b   1.000
_cell.length_c   1.000
_cell.angle_alpha   90.00
_cell.angle_beta   90.00
_cell.angle_gamma   90.00
#
_symmetry.space_group_name_H-M   'P 1'
#
loop_
_entity.id
_entity.type
_entity.pdbx_description
1 polymer ?
#
loop_
_entity_poly.entity_id
_entity_poly.type
_entity_poly.pdbx_seq_one_letter_code
_entity_poly.pdbx_strand_id
1 'polypeptide(L)'
;MKKRIKTYTISAVAELYDIHPQTLRLYEREGLLLPSRSIGNTRLYEDSDLERLEIILSLTRELGVNLAGVEIILNMRAKMDQMQREF
;
A
#
# COMPACT_ATOMS: atom_id res chain seq x y z
N MET A 1 -2.31 -26.42 10.17
CA MET A 1 -2.73 -25.27 10.97
C MET A 1 -2.97 -24.06 10.08
N LYS A 2 -4.14 -23.44 10.25
CA LYS A 2 -4.44 -22.22 9.50
C LYS A 2 -3.66 -21.03 10.08
N LYS A 3 -2.84 -20.42 9.26
CA LYS A 3 -2.17 -19.16 9.62
C LYS A 3 -3.23 -18.05 9.68
N ARG A 4 -3.33 -17.37 10.80
CA ARG A 4 -4.17 -16.18 10.90
C ARG A 4 -3.45 -15.01 10.25
N ILE A 5 -4.08 -14.41 9.25
CA ILE A 5 -3.59 -13.19 8.63
C ILE A 5 -4.05 -12.02 9.48
N LYS A 6 -3.11 -11.24 9.99
CA LYS A 6 -3.42 -10.04 10.75
C LYS A 6 -3.87 -8.94 9.78
N THR A 7 -5.01 -8.31 10.09
CA THR A 7 -5.54 -7.23 9.27
C THR A 7 -5.75 -5.98 10.12
N TYR A 8 -5.77 -4.83 9.44
CA TYR A 8 -5.91 -3.52 10.07
C TYR A 8 -7.01 -2.74 9.36
N THR A 9 -7.78 -1.95 10.12
CA THR A 9 -8.77 -1.05 9.55
C THR A 9 -8.09 0.19 8.97
N ILE A 10 -8.80 0.91 8.11
CA ILE A 10 -8.29 2.18 7.55
C ILE A 10 -7.98 3.18 8.67
N SER A 11 -8.82 3.23 9.72
CA SER A 11 -8.59 4.12 10.85
C SER A 11 -7.31 3.79 11.60
N ALA A 12 -7.05 2.50 11.82
CA ALA A 12 -5.84 2.05 12.50
C ALA A 12 -4.59 2.39 11.68
N VAL A 13 -4.63 2.17 10.37
CA VAL A 13 -3.51 2.46 9.47
C VAL A 13 -3.26 3.98 9.41
N ALA A 14 -4.31 4.77 9.29
CA ALA A 14 -4.21 6.22 9.25
C ALA A 14 -3.55 6.76 10.51
N GLU A 15 -3.94 6.24 11.68
CA GLU A 15 -3.37 6.62 12.96
C GLU A 15 -1.90 6.18 13.07
N LEU A 16 -1.61 4.95 12.68
CA LEU A 16 -0.27 4.37 12.78
C LEU A 16 0.76 5.18 11.98
N TYR A 17 0.39 5.65 10.80
CA TYR A 17 1.29 6.38 9.90
C TYR A 17 1.09 7.89 9.92
N ASP A 18 0.22 8.39 10.78
CA ASP A 18 -0.09 9.82 10.91
C ASP A 18 -0.47 10.43 9.55
N ILE A 19 -1.44 9.80 8.90
CA ILE A 19 -1.99 10.28 7.63
C ILE A 19 -3.51 10.30 7.71
N HIS A 20 -4.12 11.15 6.89
CA HIS A 20 -5.57 11.24 6.85
C HIS A 20 -6.15 10.02 6.11
N PRO A 21 -7.28 9.45 6.59
CA PRO A 21 -7.93 8.32 5.88
C PRO A 21 -8.23 8.62 4.42
N GLN A 22 -8.53 9.87 4.08
CA GLN A 22 -8.78 10.26 2.69
C GLN A 22 -7.55 10.09 1.80
N THR A 23 -6.35 10.24 2.36
CA THR A 23 -5.10 9.98 1.63
C THR A 23 -5.00 8.50 1.26
N LEU A 24 -5.37 7.61 2.17
CA LEU A 24 -5.41 6.17 1.89
C LEU A 24 -6.44 5.84 0.81
N ARG A 25 -7.60 6.48 0.85
CA ARG A 25 -8.63 6.30 -0.17
C ARG A 25 -8.16 6.80 -1.54
N LEU A 26 -7.40 7.90 -1.56
CA LEU A 26 -6.80 8.41 -2.78
C LEU A 26 -5.82 7.40 -3.36
N TYR A 27 -4.94 6.84 -2.54
CA TYR A 27 -3.98 5.84 -2.99
C TYR A 27 -4.68 4.59 -3.54
N GLU A 28 -5.76 4.17 -2.91
CA GLU A 28 -6.57 3.06 -3.41
C GLU A 28 -7.20 3.39 -4.76
N ARG A 29 -7.78 4.60 -4.89
CA ARG A 29 -8.41 5.06 -6.14
C ARG A 29 -7.40 5.13 -7.28
N GLU A 30 -6.17 5.52 -6.98
CA GLU A 30 -5.08 5.59 -7.97
C GLU A 30 -4.44 4.22 -8.23
N GLY A 31 -4.92 3.17 -7.59
CA GLY A 31 -4.40 1.82 -7.79
C GLY A 31 -3.07 1.55 -7.11
N LEU A 32 -2.63 2.44 -6.21
CA LEU A 32 -1.36 2.27 -5.50
C LEU A 32 -1.47 1.33 -4.32
N LEU A 33 -2.64 1.22 -3.72
CA LEU A 33 -2.96 0.28 -2.65
C LEU A 33 -4.22 -0.49 -3.03
N LEU A 34 -4.24 -1.79 -2.73
CA LEU A 34 -5.36 -2.66 -3.06
C LEU A 34 -5.75 -3.48 -1.82
N PRO A 35 -6.30 -2.85 -0.77
CA PRO A 35 -6.71 -3.59 0.42
C PRO A 35 -7.83 -4.57 0.10
N SER A 36 -7.87 -5.66 0.84
CA SER A 36 -8.98 -6.60 0.77
C SER A 36 -10.24 -5.97 1.37
N ARG A 37 -11.38 -6.58 1.13
CA ARG A 37 -12.65 -6.17 1.72
C ARG A 37 -13.26 -7.33 2.50
N SER A 38 -13.84 -7.04 3.67
CA SER A 38 -14.61 -8.01 4.41
C SER A 38 -15.95 -8.27 3.73
N ILE A 39 -16.69 -9.24 4.23
CA ILE A 39 -18.05 -9.53 3.77
C ILE A 39 -18.94 -8.29 3.88
N GLY A 40 -18.73 -7.46 4.92
CA GLY A 40 -19.43 -6.20 5.11
C GLY A 40 -18.89 -5.03 4.32
N ASN A 41 -18.00 -5.29 3.34
CA ASN A 41 -17.38 -4.28 2.48
C ASN A 41 -16.47 -3.29 3.22
N THR A 42 -15.93 -3.69 4.37
CA THR A 42 -14.95 -2.90 5.12
C THR A 42 -13.54 -3.20 4.58
N ARG A 43 -12.73 -2.15 4.39
CA ARG A 43 -11.34 -2.28 3.97
C ARG A 43 -10.51 -3.00 5.03
N LEU A 44 -9.71 -3.97 4.59
CA LEU A 44 -8.80 -4.73 5.45
C LEU A 44 -7.39 -4.65 4.86
N TYR A 45 -6.50 -4.01 5.61
CA TYR A 45 -5.09 -3.87 5.22
C TYR A 45 -4.28 -4.98 5.86
N GLU A 46 -3.39 -5.59 5.10
CA GLU A 46 -2.46 -6.62 5.56
C GLU A 46 -1.06 -6.04 5.69
N ASP A 47 -0.13 -6.80 6.26
CA ASP A 47 1.25 -6.34 6.40
C ASP A 47 1.89 -5.99 5.06
N SER A 48 1.57 -6.73 4.01
CA SER A 48 2.06 -6.42 2.65
C SER A 48 1.57 -5.06 2.16
N ASP A 49 0.35 -4.67 2.51
CA ASP A 49 -0.18 -3.34 2.19
C ASP A 49 0.57 -2.26 2.96
N LEU A 50 0.92 -2.53 4.22
CA LEU A 50 1.67 -1.59 5.04
C LEU A 50 3.09 -1.39 4.51
N GLU A 51 3.75 -2.45 4.07
CA GLU A 51 5.07 -2.36 3.44
C GLU A 51 5.01 -1.48 2.19
N ARG A 52 4.00 -1.68 1.37
CA ARG A 52 3.79 -0.88 0.17
C ARG A 52 3.50 0.58 0.51
N LEU A 53 2.68 0.81 1.54
CA LEU A 53 2.38 2.16 2.02
C LEU A 53 3.65 2.87 2.51
N GLU A 54 4.53 2.18 3.21
CA GLU A 54 5.79 2.75 3.69
C GLU A 54 6.65 3.21 2.53
N ILE A 55 6.70 2.46 1.44
CA ILE A 55 7.42 2.85 0.23
C ILE A 55 6.79 4.11 -0.37
N ILE A 56 5.45 4.15 -0.49
CA ILE A 56 4.74 5.31 -1.02
C ILE A 56 5.03 6.56 -0.19
N LEU A 57 4.96 6.44 1.13
CA LEU A 57 5.20 7.57 2.03
C LEU A 57 6.66 8.03 1.99
N SER A 58 7.60 7.11 1.88
CA SER A 58 9.01 7.46 1.70
C SER A 58 9.21 8.27 0.43
N LEU A 59 8.61 7.85 -0.67
CA LEU A 59 8.73 8.56 -1.94
C LEU A 59 8.05 9.92 -1.92
N THR A 60 6.85 10.02 -1.33
CA THR A 60 6.09 11.27 -1.34
C THR A 60 6.56 12.27 -0.29
N ARG A 61 6.76 11.82 0.95
CA ARG A 61 7.10 12.70 2.07
C ARG A 61 8.58 13.06 2.11
N GLU A 62 9.46 12.09 1.90
CA GLU A 62 10.90 12.30 2.03
C GLU A 62 11.53 12.80 0.74
N LEU A 63 11.09 12.30 -0.40
CA LEU A 63 11.69 12.61 -1.70
C LEU A 63 10.85 13.54 -2.56
N GLY A 64 9.62 13.87 -2.13
CA GLY A 64 8.77 14.79 -2.86
C GLY A 64 8.28 14.27 -4.21
N VAL A 65 8.24 12.95 -4.40
CA VAL A 65 7.77 12.35 -5.65
C VAL A 65 6.25 12.48 -5.73
N ASN A 66 5.71 12.91 -6.86
CA ASN A 66 4.26 12.98 -7.06
C ASN A 66 3.68 11.60 -7.33
N LEU A 67 2.35 11.46 -7.31
CA LEU A 67 1.70 10.15 -7.43
C LEU A 67 1.98 9.46 -8.77
N ALA A 68 2.10 10.21 -9.86
CA ALA A 68 2.46 9.63 -11.16
C ALA A 68 3.84 9.00 -11.12
N GLY A 69 4.80 9.66 -10.47
CA GLY A 69 6.15 9.13 -10.29
C GLY A 69 6.16 7.91 -9.38
N VAL A 70 5.36 7.92 -8.33
CA VAL A 70 5.24 6.76 -7.43
C VAL A 70 4.75 5.54 -8.20
N GLU A 71 3.73 5.70 -9.04
CA GLU A 71 3.20 4.61 -9.86
C GLU A 71 4.28 4.03 -10.75
N ILE A 72 5.06 4.88 -11.43
CA ILE A 72 6.16 4.43 -12.30
C ILE A 72 7.19 3.64 -11.49
N ILE A 73 7.59 4.14 -10.33
CA ILE A 73 8.60 3.49 -9.49
C ILE A 73 8.11 2.12 -9.00
N LEU A 74 6.85 2.03 -8.56
CA LEU A 74 6.29 0.76 -8.09
C LEU A 74 6.21 -0.26 -9.22
N ASN A 75 5.85 0.17 -10.42
CA ASN A 75 5.80 -0.71 -11.60
C ASN A 75 7.21 -1.19 -11.99
N MET A 76 8.19 -0.32 -11.92
CA MET A 76 9.60 -0.70 -12.18
C MET A 76 10.10 -1.71 -11.16
N ARG A 77 9.79 -1.52 -9.88
CA ARG A 77 10.17 -2.46 -8.83
C ARG A 77 9.56 -3.83 -9.06
N ALA A 78 8.28 -3.88 -9.42
CA ALA A 78 7.61 -5.14 -9.71
C ALA A 78 8.27 -5.86 -10.89
N LYS A 79 8.64 -5.11 -11.92
CA LYS A 79 9.33 -5.65 -13.08
C LYS A 79 10.72 -6.18 -12.73
N MET A 80 11.46 -5.45 -11.91
CA MET A 80 12.78 -5.89 -11.44
C MET A 80 12.69 -7.18 -10.63
N ASP A 81 11.71 -7.26 -9.72
CA ASP A 81 11.48 -8.47 -8.93
C ASP A 81 11.17 -9.67 -9.84
N GLN A 82 10.33 -9.46 -10.85
CA GLN A 82 10.00 -10.49 -11.82
C GLN A 82 11.24 -10.96 -12.59
N MET A 83 12.06 -10.02 -13.04
CA MET A 83 13.30 -10.34 -13.78
C MET A 83 14.26 -11.13 -12.90
N GLN A 84 14.38 -10.79 -11.62
CA GLN A 84 15.23 -11.53 -10.68
C GLN A 84 14.77 -12.97 -10.49
N ARG A 85 13.45 -13.20 -10.50
CA ARG A 85 12.91 -14.57 -10.34
C ARG A 85 13.14 -15.45 -11.56
N GLU A 86 13.37 -14.85 -12.72
CA GLU A 86 13.60 -15.59 -13.97
C GLU A 86 15.04 -16.04 -14.11
N PHE A 87 15.92 -15.59 -13.25
CA PHE A 87 17.32 -15.99 -13.23
C PHE A 87 17.58 -17.03 -12.10
#